data_a7ecea891f3d2e25341e90c43d534f27
#
_entry.id   a7ecea891f3d2e25341e90c43d534f27
#
_cell.length_a   1.000
_cell.length_b   1.000
_cell.length_c   1.000
_cell.angle_alpha   90.00
_cell.angle_beta   90.00
_cell.angle_gamma   90.00
#
_symmetry.space_group_name_H-M   'P 1'
#
loop_
_entity.id
_entity.type
_entity.pdbx_description
1 polymer ?
#
loop_
_entity_poly.entity_id
_entity_poly.type
_entity_poly.pdbx_seq_one_letter_code
_entity_poly.pdbx_strand_id
1 'polypeptide(L)'
;MKTLAIETSCDDTSLAIIDNDNWIFNVEKIVMYSQIQQHIPFWWVLPEVASRLHSEKIVALIQEIWLKNIENVDFISVTTKPGLPWSLVVGRTAAYLLSEYYNKPLVEINHIHGHIFSILLERSVNDVEFPLVILTASWGHNDLYVVNKKLNENLESLDTEKVWPFFVTKVWYTLDDAAWEAFDKVSKMLWGPYPWWPWISSQALKWKPNDIFQFKRIFLPLKNNQIFEFSFSWMKSQVLQLLSHIEKEWNTLTEQDICDIAYEFQEATVETLWKRLLRAAKMYWARTIAIAWWVSANKRLAEYVQELVEEWNNSEYAVKKWLHVNFLHPVKNLYSTDNWAMIWVVGLLTKD
;
A
#
# COMPACT_ATOMS: atom_id res chain seq x y z
N MET A 1 12.57 9.72 -21.08
CA MET A 1 13.60 8.95 -20.32
C MET A 1 13.00 7.59 -19.99
N LYS A 2 13.73 6.51 -20.30
CA LYS A 2 13.20 5.13 -20.23
C LYS A 2 13.99 4.29 -19.23
N THR A 3 13.34 3.44 -18.45
CA THR A 3 14.03 2.52 -17.52
C THR A 3 13.45 1.12 -17.53
N LEU A 4 14.30 0.15 -17.18
CA LEU A 4 13.90 -1.18 -16.75
C LEU A 4 13.82 -1.17 -15.21
N ALA A 5 12.66 -1.48 -14.66
CA ALA A 5 12.45 -1.65 -13.23
C ALA A 5 12.31 -3.12 -12.85
N ILE A 6 12.92 -3.51 -11.71
CA ILE A 6 12.93 -4.88 -11.19
C ILE A 6 12.46 -4.87 -9.74
N GLU A 7 11.41 -5.67 -9.45
CA GLU A 7 10.82 -5.82 -8.12
C GLU A 7 10.77 -7.31 -7.74
N THR A 8 11.33 -7.62 -6.57
CA THR A 8 11.37 -8.98 -6.00
C THR A 8 11.33 -8.95 -4.47
N SER A 9 10.70 -7.95 -3.86
CA SER A 9 10.80 -7.73 -2.40
C SER A 9 10.03 -8.74 -1.55
N CYS A 10 8.97 -9.37 -2.09
CA CYS A 10 8.11 -10.29 -1.35
C CYS A 10 7.84 -11.58 -2.13
N ASP A 11 6.67 -11.76 -2.69
CA ASP A 11 6.21 -12.98 -3.37
C ASP A 11 5.80 -12.76 -4.84
N ASP A 12 6.03 -11.58 -5.37
CA ASP A 12 5.86 -11.27 -6.79
C ASP A 12 7.20 -10.97 -7.45
N THR A 13 7.50 -11.66 -8.57
CA THR A 13 8.63 -11.30 -9.44
C THR A 13 8.08 -10.47 -10.57
N SER A 14 8.50 -9.23 -10.68
CA SER A 14 7.97 -8.34 -11.72
C SER A 14 9.04 -7.46 -12.36
N LEU A 15 8.90 -7.26 -13.67
CA LEU A 15 9.75 -6.39 -14.48
C LEU A 15 8.90 -5.48 -15.37
N ALA A 16 9.37 -4.24 -15.57
CA ALA A 16 8.76 -3.34 -16.55
C ALA A 16 9.73 -2.45 -17.29
N ILE A 17 9.23 -2.02 -18.42
CA ILE A 17 9.80 -0.91 -19.18
C ILE A 17 8.80 0.22 -19.16
N ILE A 18 9.28 1.40 -18.79
CA ILE A 18 8.47 2.57 -18.63
C ILE A 18 9.19 3.78 -19.21
N ASP A 19 8.41 4.66 -19.78
CA ASP A 19 8.87 5.91 -20.37
C ASP A 19 8.28 7.11 -19.63
N ASN A 20 9.10 8.14 -19.47
CA ASN A 20 8.68 9.44 -18.98
C ASN A 20 8.64 10.44 -20.14
N ASP A 21 7.46 10.90 -20.45
CA ASP A 21 7.27 12.03 -21.37
C ASP A 21 6.63 13.19 -20.58
N ASN A 22 7.37 14.31 -20.46
CA ASN A 22 6.89 15.52 -19.81
C ASN A 22 6.29 15.34 -18.41
N TRP A 23 6.94 14.53 -17.56
CA TRP A 23 6.46 14.17 -16.21
C TRP A 23 5.15 13.38 -16.19
N ILE A 24 4.79 12.74 -17.32
CA ILE A 24 3.73 11.74 -17.42
C ILE A 24 4.40 10.37 -17.52
N PHE A 25 4.06 9.49 -16.61
CA PHE A 25 4.70 8.19 -16.46
C PHE A 25 3.90 7.11 -17.16
N ASN A 26 4.36 6.71 -18.36
CA ASN A 26 3.68 5.75 -19.23
C ASN A 26 4.30 4.36 -19.13
N VAL A 27 3.48 3.36 -18.88
CA VAL A 27 3.88 1.97 -18.80
C VAL A 27 3.85 1.35 -20.19
N GLU A 28 5.03 1.03 -20.78
CA GLU A 28 5.12 0.41 -22.11
C GLU A 28 4.91 -1.10 -22.06
N LYS A 29 5.56 -1.78 -21.14
CA LYS A 29 5.50 -3.23 -21.00
C LYS A 29 5.63 -3.69 -19.56
N ILE A 30 4.87 -4.73 -19.23
CA ILE A 30 4.84 -5.39 -17.93
C ILE A 30 5.00 -6.87 -18.14
N VAL A 31 5.81 -7.50 -17.31
CA VAL A 31 5.83 -8.95 -17.11
C VAL A 31 5.87 -9.25 -15.61
N MET A 32 5.02 -10.18 -15.16
CA MET A 32 4.90 -10.49 -13.73
C MET A 32 4.61 -11.97 -13.53
N TYR A 33 5.18 -12.52 -12.47
CA TYR A 33 4.88 -13.84 -11.95
C TYR A 33 4.55 -13.74 -10.47
N SER A 34 3.30 -14.06 -10.11
CA SER A 34 2.83 -14.10 -8.73
C SER A 34 2.98 -15.50 -8.15
N GLN A 35 3.45 -15.57 -6.91
CA GLN A 35 3.70 -16.81 -6.18
C GLN A 35 2.55 -17.17 -5.22
N ILE A 36 1.43 -16.44 -5.25
CA ILE A 36 0.29 -16.66 -4.34
C ILE A 36 -0.13 -18.13 -4.30
N GLN A 37 -0.24 -18.79 -5.48
CA GLN A 37 -0.67 -20.18 -5.56
C GLN A 37 0.28 -21.16 -4.86
N GLN A 38 1.59 -20.85 -4.87
CA GLN A 38 2.62 -21.66 -4.23
C GLN A 38 2.63 -21.49 -2.71
N HIS A 39 2.14 -20.35 -2.21
CA HIS A 39 2.08 -20.04 -0.79
C HIS A 39 0.76 -20.44 -0.11
N ILE A 40 -0.32 -20.67 -0.88
CA ILE A 40 -1.62 -21.14 -0.35
C ILE A 40 -1.49 -22.33 0.63
N PRO A 41 -0.72 -23.41 0.34
CA PRO A 41 -0.64 -24.56 1.23
C PRO A 41 -0.01 -24.25 2.59
N PHE A 42 0.77 -23.17 2.67
CA PHE A 42 1.49 -22.78 3.88
C PHE A 42 0.78 -21.69 4.67
N TRP A 43 -0.25 -21.07 4.11
CA TRP A 43 -1.01 -19.99 4.74
C TRP A 43 -0.21 -18.70 5.01
N TRP A 44 1.01 -18.58 4.48
CA TRP A 44 1.87 -17.39 4.50
C TRP A 44 2.97 -17.49 3.45
N VAL A 45 3.65 -16.38 3.22
CA VAL A 45 4.83 -16.36 2.35
C VAL A 45 6.02 -16.99 3.09
N LEU A 46 6.54 -18.10 2.55
CA LEU A 46 7.78 -18.74 3.04
C LEU A 46 8.99 -18.11 2.35
N PRO A 47 9.90 -17.42 3.10
CA PRO A 47 11.01 -16.67 2.49
C PRO A 47 11.93 -17.53 1.61
N GLU A 48 12.21 -18.77 2.01
CA GLU A 48 13.06 -19.70 1.25
C GLU A 48 12.40 -20.14 -0.05
N VAL A 49 11.09 -20.39 -0.04
CA VAL A 49 10.30 -20.73 -1.24
C VAL A 49 10.24 -19.52 -2.17
N ALA A 50 9.95 -18.33 -1.62
CA ALA A 50 9.88 -17.11 -2.39
C ALA A 50 11.18 -16.84 -3.13
N SER A 51 12.33 -16.88 -2.45
CA SER A 51 13.63 -16.62 -3.07
C SER A 51 13.98 -17.62 -4.17
N ARG A 52 13.64 -18.89 -3.99
CA ARG A 52 13.84 -19.92 -5.01
C ARG A 52 12.99 -19.63 -6.26
N LEU A 53 11.71 -19.33 -6.08
CA LEU A 53 10.80 -19.03 -7.18
C LEU A 53 11.24 -17.77 -7.94
N HIS A 54 11.70 -16.73 -7.25
CA HIS A 54 12.31 -15.57 -7.91
C HIS A 54 13.49 -15.99 -8.80
N SER A 55 14.39 -16.81 -8.28
CA SER A 55 15.58 -17.28 -9.04
C SER A 55 15.17 -18.11 -10.26
N GLU A 56 14.14 -18.93 -10.16
CA GLU A 56 13.64 -19.75 -11.27
C GLU A 56 12.95 -18.93 -12.36
N LYS A 57 12.27 -17.83 -11.98
CA LYS A 57 11.40 -17.08 -12.90
C LYS A 57 12.05 -15.85 -13.51
N ILE A 58 12.98 -15.21 -12.81
CA ILE A 58 13.54 -13.92 -13.23
C ILE A 58 14.17 -13.95 -14.63
N VAL A 59 14.87 -15.03 -14.99
CA VAL A 59 15.49 -15.17 -16.31
C VAL A 59 14.44 -15.26 -17.42
N ALA A 60 13.37 -16.03 -17.21
CA ALA A 60 12.28 -16.14 -18.17
C ALA A 60 11.58 -14.79 -18.37
N LEU A 61 11.33 -14.04 -17.29
CA LEU A 61 10.72 -12.71 -17.35
C LEU A 61 11.63 -11.69 -18.06
N ILE A 62 12.96 -11.76 -17.85
CA ILE A 62 13.93 -10.93 -18.60
C ILE A 62 13.86 -11.25 -20.10
N GLN A 63 13.76 -12.51 -20.47
CA GLN A 63 13.59 -12.92 -21.88
C GLN A 63 12.26 -12.43 -22.45
N GLU A 64 11.17 -12.51 -21.69
CA GLU A 64 9.84 -12.07 -22.10
C GLU A 64 9.76 -10.56 -22.30
N ILE A 65 10.48 -9.77 -21.49
CA ILE A 65 10.52 -8.31 -21.68
C ILE A 65 11.29 -7.89 -22.94
N TRP A 66 11.98 -8.82 -23.55
CA TRP A 66 12.82 -8.68 -24.75
C TRP A 66 14.13 -7.92 -24.49
N LEU A 67 15.24 -8.64 -24.60
CA LEU A 67 16.60 -8.12 -24.38
C LEU A 67 16.87 -6.83 -25.22
N LYS A 68 16.34 -6.73 -26.43
CA LYS A 68 16.45 -5.52 -27.27
C LYS A 68 15.83 -4.28 -26.65
N ASN A 69 14.82 -4.42 -25.80
CA ASN A 69 14.22 -3.29 -25.13
C ASN A 69 15.14 -2.78 -23.99
N ILE A 70 15.93 -3.66 -23.39
CA ILE A 70 16.89 -3.30 -22.32
C ILE A 70 18.04 -2.45 -22.89
N GLU A 71 18.45 -2.68 -24.13
CA GLU A 71 19.47 -1.85 -24.79
C GLU A 71 19.03 -0.38 -24.89
N ASN A 72 17.75 -0.14 -25.01
CA ASN A 72 17.16 1.18 -25.24
C ASN A 72 16.74 1.90 -23.95
N VAL A 73 16.97 1.32 -22.75
CA VAL A 73 16.70 2.05 -21.51
C VAL A 73 17.87 2.97 -21.15
N ASP A 74 17.58 4.03 -20.44
CA ASP A 74 18.59 4.99 -19.97
C ASP A 74 19.27 4.52 -18.68
N PHE A 75 18.57 3.73 -17.84
CA PHE A 75 19.07 3.17 -16.58
C PHE A 75 18.24 1.96 -16.14
N ILE A 76 18.70 1.26 -15.11
CA ILE A 76 18.02 0.13 -14.48
C ILE A 76 17.71 0.53 -13.04
N SER A 77 16.50 0.29 -12.57
CA SER A 77 16.09 0.49 -11.18
C SER A 77 15.71 -0.84 -10.52
N VAL A 78 16.05 -0.98 -9.24
CA VAL A 78 15.78 -2.21 -8.49
C VAL A 78 15.45 -1.91 -7.03
N THR A 79 14.50 -2.64 -6.48
CA THR A 79 14.20 -2.59 -5.05
C THR A 79 15.32 -3.22 -4.23
N THR A 80 15.78 -2.50 -3.21
CA THR A 80 16.86 -2.96 -2.33
C THR A 80 16.48 -3.05 -0.87
N LYS A 81 15.40 -2.34 -0.44
CA LYS A 81 14.85 -2.32 0.93
C LYS A 81 13.44 -1.69 0.95
N PRO A 82 12.60 -1.97 1.97
CA PRO A 82 12.57 -3.21 2.75
C PRO A 82 12.04 -4.38 1.92
N GLY A 83 12.15 -5.60 2.45
CA GLY A 83 11.63 -6.82 1.83
C GLY A 83 12.31 -8.08 2.38
N LEU A 84 11.94 -9.24 1.84
CA LEU A 84 12.55 -10.51 2.20
C LEU A 84 14.02 -10.53 1.73
N PRO A 85 15.02 -10.70 2.64
CA PRO A 85 16.42 -10.49 2.30
C PRO A 85 16.90 -11.30 1.10
N TRP A 86 16.56 -12.59 1.04
CA TRP A 86 17.00 -13.48 -0.06
C TRP A 86 16.27 -13.18 -1.38
N SER A 87 15.01 -12.74 -1.32
CA SER A 87 14.25 -12.31 -2.49
C SER A 87 14.85 -11.02 -3.10
N LEU A 88 15.19 -10.05 -2.25
CA LEU A 88 15.90 -8.83 -2.67
C LEU A 88 17.26 -9.11 -3.31
N VAL A 89 18.01 -10.09 -2.80
CA VAL A 89 19.30 -10.49 -3.37
C VAL A 89 19.14 -10.96 -4.81
N VAL A 90 18.09 -11.72 -5.14
CA VAL A 90 17.83 -12.18 -6.52
C VAL A 90 17.64 -11.01 -7.47
N GLY A 91 16.73 -10.07 -7.13
CA GLY A 91 16.47 -8.88 -7.95
C GLY A 91 17.72 -8.00 -8.13
N ARG A 92 18.42 -7.72 -7.02
CA ARG A 92 19.68 -6.94 -7.04
C ARG A 92 20.75 -7.56 -7.90
N THR A 93 20.94 -8.89 -7.81
CA THR A 93 21.93 -9.60 -8.62
C THR A 93 21.59 -9.50 -10.10
N ALA A 94 20.32 -9.73 -10.47
CA ALA A 94 19.89 -9.61 -11.85
C ALA A 94 20.06 -8.17 -12.39
N ALA A 95 19.66 -7.17 -11.61
CA ALA A 95 19.81 -5.76 -11.96
C ALA A 95 21.28 -5.37 -12.16
N TYR A 96 22.16 -5.79 -11.24
CA TYR A 96 23.61 -5.55 -11.32
C TYR A 96 24.21 -6.16 -12.59
N LEU A 97 23.92 -7.43 -12.86
CA LEU A 97 24.43 -8.11 -14.06
C LEU A 97 23.95 -7.45 -15.37
N LEU A 98 22.69 -7.03 -15.42
CA LEU A 98 22.14 -6.30 -16.57
C LEU A 98 22.77 -4.91 -16.71
N SER A 99 22.98 -4.20 -15.59
CA SER A 99 23.65 -2.90 -15.55
C SER A 99 25.06 -2.97 -16.12
N GLU A 100 25.87 -3.93 -15.66
CA GLU A 100 27.22 -4.16 -16.16
C GLU A 100 27.24 -4.60 -17.65
N TYR A 101 26.38 -5.55 -18.02
CA TYR A 101 26.36 -6.09 -19.38
C TYR A 101 25.96 -5.04 -20.43
N TYR A 102 24.95 -4.21 -20.12
CA TYR A 102 24.47 -3.18 -21.04
C TYR A 102 25.09 -1.80 -20.79
N ASN A 103 26.02 -1.69 -19.84
CA ASN A 103 26.65 -0.44 -19.43
C ASN A 103 25.60 0.66 -19.10
N LYS A 104 24.62 0.32 -18.28
CA LYS A 104 23.55 1.22 -17.85
C LYS A 104 23.70 1.57 -16.37
N PRO A 105 23.44 2.82 -15.95
CA PRO A 105 23.42 3.17 -14.53
C PRO A 105 22.43 2.32 -13.77
N LEU A 106 22.78 1.94 -12.52
CA LEU A 106 21.90 1.24 -11.59
C LEU A 106 21.40 2.21 -10.52
N VAL A 107 20.08 2.22 -10.29
CA VAL A 107 19.43 3.03 -9.26
C VAL A 107 18.75 2.13 -8.24
N GLU A 108 19.17 2.25 -6.99
CA GLU A 108 18.62 1.50 -5.87
C GLU A 108 17.42 2.22 -5.26
N ILE A 109 16.31 1.50 -5.08
CA ILE A 109 15.01 2.06 -4.69
C ILE A 109 14.53 1.47 -3.38
N ASN A 110 13.95 2.32 -2.53
CA ASN A 110 13.17 1.91 -1.38
C ASN A 110 11.76 1.51 -1.85
N HIS A 111 11.35 0.28 -1.55
CA HIS A 111 10.05 -0.30 -1.88
C HIS A 111 8.86 0.56 -1.43
N ILE A 112 8.95 1.11 -0.21
CA ILE A 112 7.88 1.96 0.34
C ILE A 112 7.74 3.26 -0.46
N HIS A 113 8.85 3.83 -0.90
CA HIS A 113 8.80 5.01 -1.79
C HIS A 113 8.12 4.66 -3.12
N GLY A 114 8.34 3.46 -3.64
CA GLY A 114 7.60 2.95 -4.80
C GLY A 114 6.09 3.07 -4.59
N HIS A 115 5.58 2.53 -3.48
CA HIS A 115 4.16 2.61 -3.17
C HIS A 115 3.67 4.05 -2.99
N ILE A 116 4.42 4.90 -2.28
CA ILE A 116 4.07 6.31 -2.09
C ILE A 116 3.89 7.01 -3.44
N PHE A 117 4.79 6.80 -4.38
CA PHE A 117 4.76 7.46 -5.68
C PHE A 117 3.98 6.71 -6.77
N SER A 118 3.42 5.51 -6.47
CA SER A 118 2.55 4.77 -7.40
C SER A 118 1.31 5.56 -7.83
N ILE A 119 0.87 6.51 -7.02
CA ILE A 119 -0.23 7.42 -7.32
C ILE A 119 0.06 8.34 -8.51
N LEU A 120 1.33 8.51 -8.87
CA LEU A 120 1.75 9.34 -10.01
C LEU A 120 1.72 8.59 -11.35
N LEU A 121 1.56 7.26 -11.35
CA LEU A 121 1.46 6.49 -12.57
C LEU A 121 0.26 6.96 -13.42
N GLU A 122 0.51 7.23 -14.70
CA GLU A 122 -0.46 7.76 -15.65
C GLU A 122 -1.05 9.13 -15.24
N ARG A 123 -0.32 9.88 -14.42
CA ARG A 123 -0.64 11.27 -14.01
C ARG A 123 0.57 12.16 -14.15
N SER A 124 0.33 13.46 -14.30
CA SER A 124 1.40 14.46 -14.21
C SER A 124 1.69 14.78 -12.73
N VAL A 125 2.97 14.89 -12.40
CA VAL A 125 3.41 15.40 -11.09
C VAL A 125 2.85 16.80 -10.81
N ASN A 126 2.60 17.57 -11.87
CA ASN A 126 2.06 18.93 -11.75
C ASN A 126 0.58 18.95 -11.33
N ASP A 127 -0.14 17.83 -11.48
CA ASP A 127 -1.54 17.71 -11.05
C ASP A 127 -1.65 17.42 -9.55
N VAL A 128 -0.52 17.22 -8.85
CA VAL A 128 -0.49 16.94 -7.41
C VAL A 128 -0.09 18.19 -6.63
N GLU A 129 -0.98 18.61 -5.76
CA GLU A 129 -0.73 19.73 -4.83
C GLU A 129 -0.08 19.22 -3.55
N PHE A 130 0.95 19.93 -3.09
CA PHE A 130 1.69 19.60 -1.85
C PHE A 130 1.40 20.62 -0.74
N PRO A 131 1.44 20.23 0.55
CA PRO A 131 1.81 18.92 1.09
C PRO A 131 0.85 17.80 0.69
N LEU A 132 1.41 16.62 0.40
CA LEU A 132 0.66 15.38 0.21
C LEU A 132 0.75 14.55 1.50
N VAL A 133 -0.38 14.10 2.03
CA VAL A 133 -0.42 13.08 3.10
C VAL A 133 -0.91 11.77 2.51
N ILE A 134 -0.13 10.72 2.65
CA ILE A 134 -0.42 9.42 2.05
C ILE A 134 -0.43 8.31 3.10
N LEU A 135 -1.48 7.50 3.06
CA LEU A 135 -1.59 6.26 3.81
C LEU A 135 -1.10 5.10 2.95
N THR A 136 -0.11 4.39 3.45
CA THR A 136 0.30 3.10 2.90
C THR A 136 -0.09 2.01 3.88
N ALA A 137 -0.69 0.94 3.41
CA ALA A 137 -1.02 -0.19 4.25
C ALA A 137 -0.63 -1.49 3.56
N SER A 138 0.35 -2.15 4.15
CA SER A 138 0.88 -3.46 3.76
C SER A 138 0.44 -4.56 4.72
N TRP A 139 0.95 -5.76 4.48
CA TRP A 139 0.72 -6.93 5.33
C TRP A 139 1.19 -6.72 6.77
N GLY A 140 2.31 -6.03 6.98
CA GLY A 140 2.91 -5.86 8.29
C GLY A 140 2.81 -4.45 8.88
N HIS A 141 2.47 -3.43 8.08
CA HIS A 141 2.53 -2.03 8.54
C HIS A 141 1.44 -1.19 7.90
N ASN A 142 0.85 -0.30 8.69
CA ASN A 142 0.11 0.84 8.18
C ASN A 142 0.87 2.08 8.60
N ASP A 143 1.33 2.82 7.62
CA ASP A 143 2.15 4.00 7.84
C ASP A 143 1.52 5.22 7.17
N LEU A 144 1.70 6.38 7.77
CA LEU A 144 1.38 7.66 7.15
C LEU A 144 2.66 8.42 6.86
N TYR A 145 2.70 8.96 5.66
CA TYR A 145 3.80 9.79 5.19
C TYR A 145 3.32 11.17 4.79
N VAL A 146 4.16 12.16 5.04
CA VAL A 146 4.01 13.51 4.51
C VAL A 146 5.06 13.70 3.42
N VAL A 147 4.63 14.09 2.23
CA VAL A 147 5.50 14.37 1.10
C VAL A 147 5.44 15.86 0.80
N ASN A 148 6.61 16.50 0.74
CA ASN A 148 6.76 17.93 0.49
C ASN A 148 7.83 18.19 -0.57
N LYS A 149 7.71 19.32 -1.29
CA LYS A 149 8.77 19.85 -2.18
C LYS A 149 9.88 20.56 -1.43
N LYS A 150 9.66 20.95 -0.18
CA LYS A 150 10.65 21.59 0.70
C LYS A 150 10.70 20.85 2.03
N LEU A 151 11.88 20.76 2.61
CA LEU A 151 12.03 20.24 3.96
C LEU A 151 11.22 21.11 4.94
N ASN A 152 10.42 20.45 5.76
CA ASN A 152 9.63 21.13 6.78
C ASN A 152 10.39 21.04 8.11
N GLU A 153 10.84 22.18 8.64
CA GLU A 153 11.60 22.28 9.90
C GLU A 153 10.89 21.58 11.08
N ASN A 154 9.56 21.60 11.09
CA ASN A 154 8.77 20.92 12.12
C ASN A 154 8.80 19.38 12.00
N LEU A 155 9.33 18.83 10.90
CA LEU A 155 9.45 17.42 10.62
C LEU A 155 10.90 16.92 10.64
N GLU A 156 11.89 17.80 10.83
CA GLU A 156 13.32 17.44 10.80
C GLU A 156 13.73 16.42 11.87
N SER A 157 13.00 16.36 12.98
CA SER A 157 13.23 15.37 14.05
C SER A 157 12.62 14.00 13.75
N LEU A 158 11.87 13.85 12.66
CA LEU A 158 11.24 12.61 12.23
C LEU A 158 12.07 11.93 11.14
N ASP A 159 11.77 10.66 10.92
CA ASP A 159 12.38 9.85 9.86
C ASP A 159 12.03 10.42 8.48
N THR A 160 12.95 11.23 7.93
CA THR A 160 12.78 11.94 6.65
C THR A 160 13.83 11.48 5.67
N GLU A 161 13.39 10.94 4.54
CA GLU A 161 14.24 10.59 3.40
C GLU A 161 14.03 11.57 2.24
N LYS A 162 15.10 11.87 1.51
CA LYS A 162 15.03 12.71 0.32
C LYS A 162 14.84 11.84 -0.93
N VAL A 163 13.75 12.06 -1.63
CA VAL A 163 13.44 11.46 -2.94
C VAL A 163 13.25 12.63 -3.91
N TRP A 164 14.34 13.05 -4.52
CA TRP A 164 14.37 14.28 -5.33
C TRP A 164 13.18 14.38 -6.32
N PRO A 165 12.48 15.53 -6.42
CA PRO A 165 12.66 16.78 -5.67
C PRO A 165 11.90 16.83 -4.33
N PHE A 166 11.49 15.71 -3.79
CA PHE A 166 10.61 15.60 -2.63
C PHE A 166 11.37 15.20 -1.36
N PHE A 167 10.76 15.56 -0.23
CA PHE A 167 11.09 15.04 1.09
C PHE A 167 9.93 14.19 1.57
N VAL A 168 10.20 12.94 1.93
CA VAL A 168 9.25 11.95 2.41
C VAL A 168 9.49 11.75 3.90
N THR A 169 8.55 12.12 4.73
CA THR A 169 8.65 12.01 6.19
C THR A 169 7.63 11.01 6.70
N LYS A 170 8.09 10.00 7.41
CA LYS A 170 7.21 9.06 8.12
C LYS A 170 6.69 9.72 9.39
N VAL A 171 5.37 9.87 9.50
CA VAL A 171 4.74 10.58 10.62
C VAL A 171 3.92 9.68 11.53
N TRP A 172 3.52 8.49 11.06
CA TRP A 172 2.71 7.52 11.80
C TRP A 172 3.13 6.10 11.47
N TYR A 173 2.94 5.19 12.43
CA TYR A 173 3.26 3.77 12.28
C TYR A 173 2.28 2.88 13.08
N THR A 174 2.29 1.59 12.77
CA THR A 174 1.49 0.59 13.46
C THR A 174 2.19 0.11 14.74
N LEU A 175 1.44 0.06 15.85
CA LEU A 175 1.94 -0.42 17.16
C LEU A 175 1.86 -1.93 17.32
N ASP A 176 0.83 -2.53 16.73
CA ASP A 176 0.50 -3.95 16.88
C ASP A 176 0.16 -4.57 15.51
N ASP A 177 -0.97 -5.25 15.37
CA ASP A 177 -1.38 -5.81 14.08
C ASP A 177 -1.60 -4.70 13.04
N ALA A 178 -1.13 -4.90 11.81
CA ALA A 178 -1.54 -4.08 10.68
C ALA A 178 -3.02 -4.33 10.32
N ALA A 179 -3.66 -3.40 9.61
CA ALA A 179 -5.06 -3.57 9.22
C ALA A 179 -5.27 -4.87 8.42
N TRP A 180 -4.41 -5.17 7.46
CA TRP A 180 -4.49 -6.40 6.66
C TRP A 180 -4.22 -7.66 7.46
N GLU A 181 -3.27 -7.64 8.35
CA GLU A 181 -3.04 -8.74 9.26
C GLU A 181 -4.27 -9.00 10.14
N ALA A 182 -4.98 -7.94 10.54
CA ALA A 182 -6.25 -8.07 11.25
C ALA A 182 -7.34 -8.66 10.35
N PHE A 183 -7.43 -8.25 9.05
CA PHE A 183 -8.33 -8.86 8.07
C PHE A 183 -8.08 -10.35 7.90
N ASP A 184 -6.84 -10.75 7.76
CA ASP A 184 -6.46 -12.15 7.59
C ASP A 184 -6.81 -12.99 8.83
N LYS A 185 -6.50 -12.47 10.01
CA LYS A 185 -6.83 -13.14 11.28
C LYS A 185 -8.34 -13.28 11.48
N VAL A 186 -9.12 -12.25 11.17
CA VAL A 186 -10.59 -12.29 11.27
C VAL A 186 -11.18 -13.23 10.23
N SER A 187 -10.71 -13.19 8.98
CA SER A 187 -11.16 -14.15 7.97
C SER A 187 -10.92 -15.60 8.41
N LYS A 188 -9.73 -15.88 8.95
CA LYS A 188 -9.40 -17.21 9.49
C LYS A 188 -10.31 -17.61 10.64
N MET A 189 -10.67 -16.69 11.53
CA MET A 189 -11.63 -16.95 12.62
C MET A 189 -13.02 -17.28 12.07
N LEU A 190 -13.39 -16.75 10.92
CA LEU A 190 -14.66 -16.98 10.22
C LEU A 190 -14.57 -18.14 9.21
N TRP A 191 -13.50 -18.95 9.23
CA TRP A 191 -13.23 -20.06 8.31
C TRP A 191 -13.19 -19.69 6.82
N GLY A 192 -12.80 -18.42 6.53
CA GLY A 192 -12.61 -17.94 5.16
C GLY A 192 -11.41 -18.57 4.46
N PRO A 193 -11.44 -18.69 3.12
CA PRO A 193 -10.32 -19.19 2.33
C PRO A 193 -9.20 -18.15 2.18
N TYR A 194 -7.99 -18.62 1.92
CA TYR A 194 -6.87 -17.75 1.48
C TYR A 194 -7.00 -17.39 -0.02
N PRO A 195 -6.66 -16.18 -0.47
CA PRO A 195 -6.27 -15.01 0.32
C PRO A 195 -7.46 -14.40 1.07
N TRP A 196 -7.25 -14.05 2.33
CA TRP A 196 -8.33 -13.83 3.28
C TRP A 196 -9.04 -12.48 3.15
N TRP A 197 -8.29 -11.41 2.87
CA TRP A 197 -8.89 -10.07 2.82
C TRP A 197 -9.94 -9.88 1.70
N PRO A 198 -9.77 -10.44 0.47
CA PRO A 198 -10.80 -10.31 -0.56
C PRO A 198 -12.09 -11.04 -0.16
N TRP A 199 -11.95 -12.14 0.60
CA TRP A 199 -13.09 -12.89 1.09
C TRP A 199 -13.91 -12.08 2.09
N ILE A 200 -13.28 -11.45 3.12
CA ILE A 200 -13.98 -10.56 4.08
C ILE A 200 -14.73 -9.45 3.32
N SER A 201 -14.06 -8.78 2.38
CA SER A 201 -14.72 -7.73 1.59
C SER A 201 -15.89 -8.27 0.77
N SER A 202 -15.78 -9.50 0.23
CA SER A 202 -16.87 -10.14 -0.51
C SER A 202 -18.07 -10.53 0.38
N GLN A 203 -17.82 -10.92 1.64
CA GLN A 203 -18.89 -11.18 2.59
C GLN A 203 -19.56 -9.88 3.04
N ALA A 204 -18.77 -8.84 3.30
CA ALA A 204 -19.28 -7.52 3.64
C ALA A 204 -20.24 -6.95 2.58
N LEU A 205 -19.98 -7.22 1.28
CA LEU A 205 -20.88 -6.82 0.19
C LEU A 205 -22.24 -7.54 0.19
N LYS A 206 -22.34 -8.71 0.83
CA LYS A 206 -23.59 -9.46 0.97
C LYS A 206 -24.42 -9.05 2.17
N TRP A 207 -23.87 -8.15 3.00
CA TRP A 207 -24.52 -7.68 4.20
C TRP A 207 -25.88 -7.04 3.90
N LYS A 208 -26.84 -7.28 4.78
CA LYS A 208 -28.15 -6.64 4.76
C LYS A 208 -28.35 -5.88 6.06
N PRO A 209 -28.94 -4.66 6.03
CA PRO A 209 -29.15 -3.89 7.24
C PRO A 209 -29.87 -4.70 8.32
N ASN A 210 -29.21 -4.82 9.48
CA ASN A 210 -29.79 -5.36 10.70
C ASN A 210 -29.11 -4.67 11.90
N ASP A 211 -29.76 -4.63 13.05
CA ASP A 211 -29.30 -3.92 14.24
C ASP A 211 -28.43 -4.79 15.18
N ILE A 212 -27.90 -5.94 14.72
CA ILE A 212 -27.37 -6.98 15.60
C ILE A 212 -25.95 -6.71 16.09
N PHE A 213 -25.08 -6.09 15.29
CA PHE A 213 -23.68 -5.87 15.66
C PHE A 213 -23.17 -4.47 15.42
N GLN A 214 -22.60 -3.86 16.46
CA GLN A 214 -21.77 -2.67 16.31
C GLN A 214 -20.48 -2.87 17.10
N PHE A 215 -19.33 -2.87 16.44
CA PHE A 215 -18.06 -2.89 17.12
C PHE A 215 -17.81 -1.55 17.80
N LYS A 216 -17.37 -1.64 19.06
CA LYS A 216 -16.94 -0.47 19.78
C LYS A 216 -15.71 0.13 19.09
N ARG A 217 -15.80 1.39 18.68
CA ARG A 217 -14.69 2.11 18.02
C ARG A 217 -13.71 2.60 19.08
N ILE A 218 -12.46 2.13 19.01
CA ILE A 218 -11.40 2.51 19.95
C ILE A 218 -10.38 3.38 19.22
N PHE A 219 -10.27 4.63 19.64
CA PHE A 219 -9.28 5.55 19.09
C PHE A 219 -8.23 5.83 20.16
N LEU A 220 -6.99 5.42 19.89
CA LEU A 220 -5.87 5.71 20.80
C LEU A 220 -5.64 7.22 20.89
N PRO A 221 -5.46 7.78 22.10
CA PRO A 221 -5.08 9.17 22.28
C PRO A 221 -3.68 9.43 21.71
N LEU A 222 -3.42 10.68 21.32
CA LEU A 222 -2.07 11.08 20.88
C LEU A 222 -1.11 11.03 22.08
N LYS A 223 0.02 10.35 21.91
CA LYS A 223 1.18 10.51 22.79
C LYS A 223 2.01 11.68 22.31
N ASN A 224 2.28 12.64 23.20
CA ASN A 224 3.21 13.76 23.00
C ASN A 224 2.95 14.66 21.77
N ASN A 225 1.71 14.79 21.33
CA ASN A 225 1.27 15.68 20.23
C ASN A 225 1.92 15.47 18.85
N GLN A 226 2.84 14.54 18.66
CA GLN A 226 3.62 14.41 17.42
C GLN A 226 3.64 13.03 16.78
N ILE A 227 3.48 11.95 17.55
CA ILE A 227 3.55 10.58 17.04
C ILE A 227 2.18 9.95 17.12
N PHE A 228 1.72 9.42 16.00
CA PHE A 228 0.42 8.77 15.89
C PHE A 228 0.63 7.28 15.70
N GLU A 229 -0.19 6.49 16.37
CA GLU A 229 -0.06 5.06 16.37
C GLU A 229 -1.36 4.43 15.86
N PHE A 230 -1.23 3.44 14.98
CA PHE A 230 -2.34 2.56 14.61
C PHE A 230 -2.35 1.34 15.53
N SER A 231 -3.54 0.89 15.90
CA SER A 231 -3.75 -0.37 16.57
C SER A 231 -5.02 -1.02 16.02
N PHE A 232 -4.92 -2.26 15.60
CA PHE A 232 -6.03 -3.06 15.07
C PHE A 232 -6.28 -4.33 15.87
N SER A 233 -5.42 -4.69 16.80
CA SER A 233 -5.57 -5.89 17.64
C SER A 233 -6.86 -5.92 18.45
N TRP A 234 -7.40 -4.75 18.83
CA TRP A 234 -8.65 -4.65 19.56
C TRP A 234 -9.87 -5.10 18.74
N MET A 235 -9.85 -4.90 17.42
CA MET A 235 -10.92 -5.35 16.52
C MET A 235 -10.99 -6.87 16.48
N LYS A 236 -9.84 -7.51 16.31
CA LYS A 236 -9.69 -8.96 16.38
C LYS A 236 -10.21 -9.52 17.71
N SER A 237 -9.89 -8.85 18.81
CA SER A 237 -10.35 -9.26 20.14
C SER A 237 -11.88 -9.18 20.28
N GLN A 238 -12.52 -8.18 19.70
CA GLN A 238 -13.99 -8.06 19.69
C GLN A 238 -14.64 -9.19 18.89
N VAL A 239 -14.09 -9.52 17.69
CA VAL A 239 -14.56 -10.67 16.90
C VAL A 239 -14.44 -11.96 17.73
N LEU A 240 -13.28 -12.20 18.37
CA LEU A 240 -13.07 -13.40 19.17
C LEU A 240 -14.05 -13.50 20.35
N GLN A 241 -14.30 -12.39 21.04
CA GLN A 241 -15.28 -12.34 22.14
C GLN A 241 -16.70 -12.65 21.65
N LEU A 242 -17.08 -12.12 20.50
CA LEU A 242 -18.37 -12.37 19.89
C LEU A 242 -18.54 -13.84 19.49
N LEU A 243 -17.54 -14.44 18.83
CA LEU A 243 -17.56 -15.85 18.47
C LEU A 243 -17.67 -16.75 19.70
N SER A 244 -16.90 -16.41 20.77
CA SER A 244 -16.97 -17.16 22.03
C SER A 244 -18.33 -17.03 22.73
N HIS A 245 -19.05 -15.91 22.54
CA HIS A 245 -20.41 -15.73 23.07
C HIS A 245 -21.42 -16.61 22.30
N ILE A 246 -21.35 -16.60 20.98
CA ILE A 246 -22.19 -17.44 20.11
C ILE A 246 -21.99 -18.92 20.43
N GLU A 247 -20.75 -19.39 20.58
CA GLU A 247 -20.44 -20.78 20.95
C GLU A 247 -21.01 -21.17 22.31
N LYS A 248 -20.92 -20.29 23.32
CA LYS A 248 -21.46 -20.55 24.66
C LYS A 248 -22.98 -20.70 24.68
N GLU A 249 -23.67 -20.02 23.81
CA GLU A 249 -25.12 -20.12 23.68
C GLU A 249 -25.57 -21.32 22.82
N TRP A 250 -24.64 -22.22 22.46
CA TRP A 250 -24.88 -23.38 21.59
C TRP A 250 -25.44 -23.02 20.22
N ASN A 251 -25.22 -21.79 19.77
CA ASN A 251 -25.60 -21.34 18.46
C ASN A 251 -24.49 -21.63 17.44
N THR A 252 -24.88 -22.02 16.25
CA THR A 252 -23.96 -22.14 15.11
C THR A 252 -23.95 -20.83 14.34
N LEU A 253 -22.77 -20.39 13.90
CA LEU A 253 -22.62 -19.22 13.05
C LEU A 253 -23.43 -19.41 11.77
N THR A 254 -24.30 -18.48 11.49
CA THR A 254 -25.05 -18.44 10.24
C THR A 254 -24.28 -17.68 9.16
N GLU A 255 -24.65 -17.85 7.88
CA GLU A 255 -24.07 -17.05 6.80
C GLU A 255 -24.33 -15.54 7.01
N GLN A 256 -25.46 -15.18 7.59
CA GLN A 256 -25.78 -13.79 7.88
C GLN A 256 -24.86 -13.23 8.97
N ASP A 257 -24.57 -13.97 10.04
CA ASP A 257 -23.64 -13.55 11.10
C ASP A 257 -22.23 -13.30 10.52
N ILE A 258 -21.79 -14.15 9.60
CA ILE A 258 -20.50 -13.95 8.90
C ILE A 258 -20.52 -12.65 8.08
N CYS A 259 -21.60 -12.38 7.36
CA CYS A 259 -21.74 -11.14 6.60
C CYS A 259 -21.77 -9.90 7.50
N ASP A 260 -22.45 -9.98 8.63
CA ASP A 260 -22.57 -8.89 9.62
C ASP A 260 -21.23 -8.59 10.28
N ILE A 261 -20.51 -9.63 10.71
CA ILE A 261 -19.17 -9.48 11.30
C ILE A 261 -18.20 -8.90 10.26
N ALA A 262 -18.21 -9.42 9.04
CA ALA A 262 -17.35 -8.95 7.97
C ALA A 262 -17.60 -7.48 7.62
N TYR A 263 -18.87 -7.08 7.54
CA TYR A 263 -19.27 -5.70 7.27
C TYR A 263 -18.81 -4.76 8.38
N GLU A 264 -19.17 -5.03 9.63
CA GLU A 264 -18.81 -4.20 10.77
C GLU A 264 -17.29 -4.11 10.98
N PHE A 265 -16.59 -5.22 10.77
CA PHE A 265 -15.13 -5.25 10.83
C PHE A 265 -14.53 -4.35 9.74
N GLN A 266 -15.00 -4.44 8.50
CA GLN A 266 -14.54 -3.61 7.40
C GLN A 266 -14.81 -2.12 7.67
N GLU A 267 -16.04 -1.75 8.04
CA GLU A 267 -16.40 -0.36 8.33
C GLU A 267 -15.60 0.20 9.51
N ALA A 268 -15.39 -0.58 10.57
CA ALA A 268 -14.56 -0.16 11.71
C ALA A 268 -13.10 0.12 11.31
N THR A 269 -12.55 -0.72 10.45
CA THR A 269 -11.18 -0.57 9.94
C THR A 269 -11.07 0.67 9.06
N VAL A 270 -11.98 0.81 8.10
CA VAL A 270 -12.04 1.94 7.16
C VAL A 270 -12.18 3.26 7.91
N GLU A 271 -13.10 3.33 8.89
CA GLU A 271 -13.31 4.52 9.72
C GLU A 271 -12.06 4.88 10.53
N THR A 272 -11.36 3.88 11.07
CA THR A 272 -10.13 4.09 11.83
C THR A 272 -9.02 4.67 10.95
N LEU A 273 -8.80 4.10 9.77
CA LEU A 273 -7.81 4.57 8.81
C LEU A 273 -8.13 5.99 8.33
N TRP A 274 -9.39 6.25 7.97
CA TRP A 274 -9.83 7.57 7.53
C TRP A 274 -9.65 8.66 8.57
N LYS A 275 -10.11 8.43 9.79
CA LYS A 275 -9.98 9.42 10.88
C LYS A 275 -8.53 9.81 11.15
N ARG A 276 -7.61 8.86 11.00
CA ARG A 276 -6.18 9.11 11.11
C ARG A 276 -5.63 9.91 9.93
N LEU A 277 -5.98 9.50 8.72
CA LEU A 277 -5.59 10.20 7.48
C LEU A 277 -6.06 11.67 7.49
N LEU A 278 -7.34 11.89 7.83
CA LEU A 278 -7.91 13.24 7.92
C LEU A 278 -7.23 14.07 9.01
N ARG A 279 -6.90 13.47 10.16
CA ARG A 279 -6.21 14.17 11.23
C ARG A 279 -4.80 14.59 10.82
N ALA A 280 -4.06 13.72 10.15
CA ALA A 280 -2.76 14.05 9.59
C ALA A 280 -2.88 15.15 8.52
N ALA A 281 -3.88 15.06 7.64
CA ALA A 281 -4.14 16.10 6.64
C ALA A 281 -4.36 17.48 7.28
N LYS A 282 -5.14 17.56 8.36
CA LYS A 282 -5.34 18.80 9.12
C LYS A 282 -4.06 19.31 9.77
N MET A 283 -3.29 18.41 10.39
CA MET A 283 -2.09 18.76 11.13
C MET A 283 -0.97 19.30 10.23
N TYR A 284 -0.82 18.69 9.05
CA TYR A 284 0.23 19.01 8.10
C TYR A 284 -0.23 19.93 6.96
N TRP A 285 -1.46 20.46 7.06
CA TRP A 285 -2.03 21.38 6.06
C TRP A 285 -2.01 20.80 4.65
N ALA A 286 -2.32 19.51 4.53
CA ALA A 286 -2.31 18.80 3.28
C ALA A 286 -3.21 19.45 2.22
N ARG A 287 -2.70 19.54 1.00
CA ARG A 287 -3.47 19.91 -0.19
C ARG A 287 -3.98 18.69 -0.93
N THR A 288 -3.26 17.59 -0.78
CA THR A 288 -3.64 16.30 -1.33
C THR A 288 -3.57 15.26 -0.23
N ILE A 289 -4.54 14.35 -0.21
CA ILE A 289 -4.48 13.12 0.55
C ILE A 289 -4.53 11.94 -0.41
N ALA A 290 -3.85 10.86 -0.06
CA ALA A 290 -3.82 9.68 -0.91
C ALA A 290 -3.83 8.39 -0.10
N ILE A 291 -4.26 7.32 -0.77
CA ILE A 291 -4.11 5.95 -0.32
C ILE A 291 -3.32 5.18 -1.37
N ALA A 292 -2.39 4.34 -0.93
CA ALA A 292 -1.57 3.52 -1.81
C ALA A 292 -1.37 2.12 -1.25
N TRP A 293 -0.86 1.21 -2.09
CA TRP A 293 -0.67 -0.19 -1.78
C TRP A 293 -2.00 -0.95 -1.68
N TRP A 294 -2.01 -2.14 -1.07
CA TRP A 294 -3.18 -3.02 -0.98
C TRP A 294 -4.45 -2.34 -0.43
N VAL A 295 -4.28 -1.35 0.46
CA VAL A 295 -5.40 -0.58 1.00
C VAL A 295 -6.17 0.16 -0.09
N SER A 296 -5.50 0.60 -1.14
CA SER A 296 -6.14 1.26 -2.28
C SER A 296 -6.87 0.29 -3.23
N ALA A 297 -6.59 -1.03 -3.12
CA ALA A 297 -7.33 -2.06 -3.85
C ALA A 297 -8.72 -2.35 -3.23
N ASN A 298 -8.97 -1.95 -1.98
CA ASN A 298 -10.28 -2.05 -1.36
C ASN A 298 -11.20 -0.93 -1.88
N LYS A 299 -12.12 -1.29 -2.76
CA LYS A 299 -13.07 -0.34 -3.37
C LYS A 299 -13.88 0.41 -2.32
N ARG A 300 -14.35 -0.27 -1.27
CA ARG A 300 -15.14 0.35 -0.20
C ARG A 300 -14.35 1.45 0.52
N LEU A 301 -13.05 1.22 0.76
CA LEU A 301 -12.22 2.26 1.36
C LEU A 301 -12.06 3.47 0.43
N ALA A 302 -11.77 3.24 -0.84
CA ALA A 302 -11.61 4.33 -1.79
C ALA A 302 -12.90 5.16 -1.94
N GLU A 303 -14.05 4.50 -2.05
CA GLU A 303 -15.37 5.14 -2.11
C GLU A 303 -15.65 5.93 -0.82
N TYR A 304 -15.44 5.30 0.34
CA TYR A 304 -15.66 5.94 1.64
C TYR A 304 -14.77 7.17 1.86
N VAL A 305 -13.49 7.06 1.49
CA VAL A 305 -12.57 8.21 1.58
C VAL A 305 -13.01 9.32 0.63
N GLN A 306 -13.45 9.00 -0.58
CA GLN A 306 -13.97 9.98 -1.53
C GLN A 306 -15.19 10.72 -0.98
N GLU A 307 -16.20 9.99 -0.47
CA GLU A 307 -17.39 10.54 0.15
C GLU A 307 -17.04 11.52 1.28
N LEU A 308 -16.13 11.11 2.16
CA LEU A 308 -15.74 11.91 3.32
C LEU A 308 -14.85 13.11 2.97
N VAL A 309 -14.08 13.03 1.88
CA VAL A 309 -13.36 14.19 1.33
C VAL A 309 -14.34 15.21 0.80
N GLU A 310 -15.39 14.80 0.11
CA GLU A 310 -16.44 15.68 -0.39
C GLU A 310 -17.17 16.34 0.78
N GLU A 311 -17.56 15.59 1.81
CA GLU A 311 -18.13 16.14 3.04
C GLU A 311 -17.19 17.15 3.72
N TRP A 312 -15.90 16.79 3.83
CA TRP A 312 -14.89 17.67 4.40
C TRP A 312 -14.77 18.98 3.61
N ASN A 313 -14.64 18.91 2.29
CA ASN A 313 -14.47 20.07 1.43
C ASN A 313 -15.69 21.00 1.48
N ASN A 314 -16.88 20.44 1.70
CA ASN A 314 -18.13 21.19 1.86
C ASN A 314 -18.38 21.66 3.30
N SER A 315 -17.57 21.24 4.28
CA SER A 315 -17.74 21.65 5.66
C SER A 315 -17.45 23.14 5.85
N GLU A 316 -18.21 23.77 6.73
CA GLU A 316 -18.03 25.20 7.08
C GLU A 316 -16.59 25.52 7.54
N TYR A 317 -15.96 24.56 8.23
CA TYR A 317 -14.58 24.68 8.69
C TYR A 317 -13.59 24.71 7.52
N ALA A 318 -13.69 23.77 6.58
CA ALA A 318 -12.79 23.69 5.44
C ALA A 318 -12.94 24.91 4.52
N VAL A 319 -14.16 25.31 4.23
CA VAL A 319 -14.48 26.50 3.43
C VAL A 319 -13.92 27.75 4.09
N LYS A 320 -14.13 27.96 5.39
CA LYS A 320 -13.67 29.13 6.13
C LYS A 320 -12.14 29.20 6.24
N LYS A 321 -11.45 28.05 6.27
CA LYS A 321 -9.99 27.97 6.39
C LYS A 321 -9.28 27.78 5.04
N TRP A 322 -10.00 27.74 3.93
CA TRP A 322 -9.45 27.45 2.59
C TRP A 322 -8.67 26.12 2.54
N LEU A 323 -9.17 25.13 3.29
CA LEU A 323 -8.58 23.78 3.42
C LEU A 323 -9.25 22.79 2.49
N HIS A 324 -9.34 23.12 1.21
CA HIS A 324 -9.74 22.17 0.19
C HIS A 324 -8.65 21.10 0.01
N VAL A 325 -9.05 19.84 -0.05
CA VAL A 325 -8.13 18.70 -0.17
C VAL A 325 -8.53 17.86 -1.39
N ASN A 326 -7.55 17.55 -2.23
CA ASN A 326 -7.72 16.59 -3.33
C ASN A 326 -7.52 15.17 -2.82
N PHE A 327 -8.27 14.21 -3.36
CA PHE A 327 -8.07 12.80 -3.05
C PHE A 327 -7.48 12.06 -4.25
N LEU A 328 -6.43 11.26 -4.00
CA LEU A 328 -5.78 10.43 -5.00
C LEU A 328 -5.65 8.98 -4.53
N HIS A 329 -5.80 8.08 -5.47
CA HIS A 329 -5.44 6.67 -5.35
C HIS A 329 -4.86 6.18 -6.68
N PRO A 330 -4.17 5.03 -6.74
CA PRO A 330 -3.67 4.49 -8.00
C PRO A 330 -4.77 4.36 -9.06
N VAL A 331 -4.47 4.71 -10.31
CA VAL A 331 -5.45 4.73 -11.41
C VAL A 331 -5.97 3.33 -11.74
N LYS A 332 -5.10 2.32 -11.59
CA LYS A 332 -5.43 0.92 -11.85
C LYS A 332 -5.15 0.07 -10.61
N ASN A 333 -5.98 -0.94 -10.36
CA ASN A 333 -5.77 -1.89 -9.26
C ASN A 333 -4.39 -2.57 -9.31
N LEU A 334 -3.84 -2.79 -10.50
CA LEU A 334 -2.49 -3.31 -10.69
C LEU A 334 -1.42 -2.45 -9.99
N TYR A 335 -1.64 -1.14 -9.89
CA TYR A 335 -0.70 -0.22 -9.23
C TYR A 335 -0.87 -0.17 -7.70
N SER A 336 -1.87 -0.90 -7.18
CA SER A 336 -2.12 -1.05 -5.75
C SER A 336 -1.47 -2.30 -5.15
N THR A 337 -0.84 -3.14 -5.96
CA THR A 337 -0.11 -4.35 -5.51
C THR A 337 1.40 -4.11 -5.60
N ASP A 338 2.18 -5.07 -5.12
CA ASP A 338 3.62 -5.04 -5.30
C ASP A 338 3.92 -5.15 -6.80
N ASN A 339 4.30 -4.04 -7.36
CA ASN A 339 4.57 -3.93 -8.77
C ASN A 339 5.78 -3.03 -9.03
N TRP A 340 6.45 -3.29 -10.11
CA TRP A 340 7.66 -2.62 -10.55
C TRP A 340 7.42 -1.22 -11.13
N ALA A 341 6.19 -0.91 -11.61
CA ALA A 341 5.88 0.43 -12.13
C ALA A 341 6.08 1.49 -11.04
N MET A 342 5.78 1.14 -9.79
CA MET A 342 6.02 2.01 -8.63
C MET A 342 7.50 2.28 -8.38
N ILE A 343 8.37 1.27 -8.58
CA ILE A 343 9.82 1.37 -8.36
C ILE A 343 10.44 2.35 -9.34
N TRP A 344 9.93 2.37 -10.53
CA TRP A 344 10.41 3.21 -11.58
C TRP A 344 10.15 4.72 -11.37
N VAL A 345 8.96 5.10 -10.90
CA VAL A 345 8.67 6.51 -10.60
C VAL A 345 9.73 7.08 -9.68
N VAL A 346 10.10 6.32 -8.64
CA VAL A 346 11.16 6.72 -7.71
C VAL A 346 12.52 6.75 -8.40
N GLY A 347 12.82 5.77 -9.26
CA GLY A 347 14.08 5.73 -10.01
C GLY A 347 14.30 6.97 -10.86
N LEU A 348 13.26 7.46 -11.52
CA LEU A 348 13.31 8.74 -12.26
C LEU A 348 13.46 9.95 -11.34
N LEU A 349 12.70 9.98 -10.26
CA LEU A 349 12.78 11.09 -9.30
C LEU A 349 14.15 11.18 -8.62
N THR A 350 14.89 10.07 -8.46
CA THR A 350 16.18 10.05 -7.75
C THR A 350 17.39 10.26 -8.65
N LYS A 351 17.24 10.21 -9.97
CA LYS A 351 18.36 10.32 -10.91
C LYS A 351 18.73 11.77 -11.25
N ASP A 352 17.81 12.72 -11.12
CA ASP A 352 18.06 14.15 -11.32
C ASP A 352 18.61 14.78 -10.02
#